data_c424f0364e4187aa868ab72219e9e3bb
#
_entry.id   c424f0364e4187aa868ab72219e9e3bb
#
_cell.length_a   1.000
_cell.length_b   1.000
_cell.length_c   1.000
_cell.angle_alpha   90.00
_cell.angle_beta   90.00
_cell.angle_gamma   90.00
#
_symmetry.space_group_name_H-M   'P 1'
#
loop_
_entity.id
_entity.type
_entity.pdbx_description
1 polymer ?
#
loop_
_entity_poly.entity_id
_entity_poly.type
_entity_poly.pdbx_seq_one_letter_code
_entity_poly.pdbx_strand_id
1 'polypeptide(L)'
;MYKRQIQNIIDSVGSKGAVKFLGKVYNNISLDITKSIILTSDVNTTLNGKLNTYVLNIKADDVLVKNLNINGNNGSGIVVNNVKNTVIENNNINNLLNQSNMDNYNSGITLLPGKGIALLNSKNTTVENNNIQYYYNGIYLNGAKYTSIQKNTITKNNFGVEFDKDASNTLINNNNIIENIGFNTMVMIEGPYGYGISMRHSGVNVTVTNNRINNNYMGVFIDAKNCSGIVITGNEISNSTIEGLTVNENYTYAPGAVLIVENNAIYNNAKGPSQIILGEVSANPNGIYGPGEWNDTLKLQLGPNWYGTNKYTTWGLNQTGPGTICPRIHTTLIPYNITCISPGKYEVTFYNNGSIASKLPDLTTYFVLNYNTDKEEVVEVVAHQGKATFEFSAKNYNETNNIIEGFSVFDPNRPKSVIYTYNVPESEIPK
;
A
#
# COMPACT_ATOMS: atom_id res chain seq x y z
N MET A 1 14.05 -22.17 -29.77
CA MET A 1 14.39 -21.44 -31.02
C MET A 1 14.22 -19.93 -30.85
N TYR A 2 13.09 -19.43 -30.39
CA TYR A 2 12.83 -17.99 -30.29
C TYR A 2 13.79 -17.18 -29.41
N LYS A 3 14.22 -17.66 -28.23
CA LYS A 3 15.12 -16.91 -27.32
C LYS A 3 16.38 -16.42 -28.04
N ARG A 4 17.09 -17.31 -28.77
CA ARG A 4 18.33 -16.97 -29.47
C ARG A 4 18.10 -15.94 -30.60
N GLN A 5 16.99 -16.08 -31.31
CA GLN A 5 16.63 -15.17 -32.40
C GLN A 5 16.31 -13.78 -31.84
N ILE A 6 15.52 -13.69 -30.75
CA ILE A 6 15.17 -12.42 -30.12
C ILE A 6 16.41 -11.76 -29.52
N GLN A 7 17.27 -12.52 -28.84
CA GLN A 7 18.53 -11.98 -28.31
C GLN A 7 19.41 -11.42 -29.43
N ASN A 8 19.55 -12.15 -30.56
CA ASN A 8 20.31 -11.65 -31.69
C ASN A 8 19.74 -10.33 -32.27
N ILE A 9 18.40 -10.19 -32.31
CA ILE A 9 17.77 -8.94 -32.73
C ILE A 9 18.12 -7.82 -31.75
N ILE A 10 17.97 -8.05 -30.45
CA ILE A 10 18.33 -7.08 -29.40
C ILE A 10 19.79 -6.67 -29.54
N ASP A 11 20.68 -7.63 -29.76
CA ASP A 11 22.12 -7.38 -29.90
C ASP A 11 22.49 -6.65 -31.20
N SER A 12 21.64 -6.75 -32.24
CA SER A 12 21.86 -6.09 -33.53
C SER A 12 21.31 -4.65 -33.57
N VAL A 13 20.32 -4.31 -32.71
CA VAL A 13 19.75 -2.97 -32.68
C VAL A 13 20.76 -1.95 -32.18
N GLY A 14 20.85 -0.82 -32.86
CA GLY A 14 21.67 0.31 -32.42
C GLY A 14 21.20 0.92 -31.09
N SER A 15 22.13 1.55 -30.38
CA SER A 15 21.77 2.30 -29.16
C SER A 15 20.67 3.31 -29.45
N LYS A 16 19.71 3.47 -28.51
CA LYS A 16 18.48 4.26 -28.65
C LYS A 16 17.49 3.74 -29.69
N GLY A 17 17.72 2.56 -30.26
CA GLY A 17 16.77 1.88 -31.13
C GLY A 17 15.61 1.21 -30.36
N ALA A 18 14.66 0.66 -31.07
CA ALA A 18 13.52 0.00 -30.49
C ALA A 18 13.37 -1.44 -30.98
N VAL A 19 13.03 -2.35 -30.07
CA VAL A 19 12.59 -3.71 -30.38
C VAL A 19 11.10 -3.81 -30.06
N LYS A 20 10.30 -4.03 -31.08
CA LYS A 20 8.87 -4.14 -31.00
C LYS A 20 8.44 -5.60 -31.15
N PHE A 21 7.85 -6.14 -30.12
CA PHE A 21 7.25 -7.46 -30.15
C PHE A 21 5.88 -7.42 -30.85
N LEU A 22 5.60 -8.38 -31.68
CA LEU A 22 4.35 -8.44 -32.46
C LEU A 22 3.45 -9.54 -31.89
N GLY A 23 2.36 -9.16 -31.25
CA GLY A 23 1.17 -9.89 -30.81
C GLY A 23 1.24 -11.41 -30.68
N LYS A 24 2.24 -11.97 -30.02
CA LYS A 24 2.47 -13.42 -29.86
C LYS A 24 2.81 -13.77 -28.43
N VAL A 25 2.66 -15.05 -28.11
CA VAL A 25 3.20 -15.65 -26.91
C VAL A 25 4.60 -16.19 -27.21
N TYR A 26 5.59 -15.69 -26.50
CA TYR A 26 6.97 -16.13 -26.58
C TYR A 26 7.31 -16.93 -25.32
N ASN A 27 7.60 -18.20 -25.46
CA ASN A 27 7.88 -19.10 -24.34
C ASN A 27 9.37 -19.31 -24.11
N ASN A 28 9.73 -19.63 -22.86
CA ASN A 28 11.09 -19.94 -22.43
C ASN A 28 12.06 -18.77 -22.64
N ILE A 29 11.58 -17.56 -22.34
CA ILE A 29 12.31 -16.30 -22.55
C ILE A 29 13.19 -15.99 -21.34
N SER A 30 14.41 -15.56 -21.62
CA SER A 30 15.34 -14.98 -20.65
C SER A 30 16.32 -14.13 -21.46
N LEU A 31 16.15 -12.81 -21.44
CA LEU A 31 16.86 -11.87 -22.31
C LEU A 31 17.72 -10.93 -21.48
N ASP A 32 18.96 -10.73 -21.94
CA ASP A 32 19.86 -9.70 -21.43
C ASP A 32 19.80 -8.44 -22.29
N ILE A 33 19.55 -7.31 -21.66
CA ILE A 33 19.44 -6.02 -22.34
C ILE A 33 20.72 -5.23 -22.05
N THR A 34 21.66 -5.31 -22.98
CA THR A 34 23.02 -4.77 -22.84
C THR A 34 23.23 -3.44 -23.55
N LYS A 35 22.17 -2.88 -24.12
CA LYS A 35 22.19 -1.59 -24.83
C LYS A 35 21.02 -0.72 -24.41
N SER A 36 21.20 0.58 -24.48
CA SER A 36 20.14 1.59 -24.31
C SER A 36 19.12 1.44 -25.45
N ILE A 37 17.98 0.79 -25.18
CA ILE A 37 16.94 0.53 -26.17
C ILE A 37 15.54 0.66 -25.57
N ILE A 38 14.55 0.73 -26.43
CA ILE A 38 13.13 0.62 -26.09
C ILE A 38 12.66 -0.80 -26.39
N LEU A 39 12.13 -1.49 -25.38
CA LEU A 39 11.40 -2.72 -25.55
C LEU A 39 9.90 -2.45 -25.45
N THR A 40 9.14 -2.77 -26.47
CA THR A 40 7.71 -2.47 -26.51
C THR A 40 6.90 -3.51 -27.29
N SER A 41 5.60 -3.44 -27.19
CA SER A 41 4.64 -4.23 -27.96
C SER A 41 3.47 -3.38 -28.41
N ASP A 42 2.81 -3.80 -29.47
CA ASP A 42 1.57 -3.17 -29.94
C ASP A 42 0.35 -3.59 -29.11
N VAL A 43 0.12 -4.89 -29.03
CA VAL A 43 -1.06 -5.49 -28.39
C VAL A 43 -0.72 -6.89 -27.91
N ASN A 44 -1.08 -7.19 -26.66
CA ASN A 44 -1.15 -8.56 -26.12
C ASN A 44 0.07 -9.47 -26.33
N THR A 45 1.27 -8.94 -26.40
CA THR A 45 2.48 -9.75 -26.40
C THR A 45 2.75 -10.30 -25.01
N THR A 46 2.92 -11.61 -24.90
CA THR A 46 3.30 -12.27 -23.65
C THR A 46 4.69 -12.87 -23.74
N LEU A 47 5.55 -12.52 -22.81
CA LEU A 47 6.87 -13.10 -22.61
C LEU A 47 6.82 -14.05 -21.42
N ASN A 48 6.71 -15.33 -21.67
CA ASN A 48 6.80 -16.37 -20.64
C ASN A 48 8.26 -16.71 -20.34
N GLY A 49 8.66 -16.48 -19.12
CA GLY A 49 10.02 -16.70 -18.63
C GLY A 49 10.46 -18.16 -18.71
N LYS A 50 11.76 -18.34 -18.75
CA LYS A 50 12.38 -19.63 -18.48
C LYS A 50 12.25 -19.92 -16.97
N LEU A 51 11.90 -21.15 -16.63
CA LEU A 51 11.74 -21.58 -15.24
C LEU A 51 12.96 -21.18 -14.37
N ASN A 52 12.69 -20.65 -13.18
CA ASN A 52 13.67 -20.27 -12.16
C ASN A 52 14.73 -19.25 -12.62
N THR A 53 14.40 -18.37 -13.57
CA THR A 53 15.32 -17.33 -14.04
C THR A 53 14.63 -15.97 -14.04
N TYR A 54 15.02 -15.09 -14.92
CA TYR A 54 14.35 -13.82 -15.21
C TYR A 54 13.81 -13.82 -16.64
N VAL A 55 12.81 -12.97 -16.90
CA VAL A 55 12.35 -12.72 -18.27
C VAL A 55 13.25 -11.67 -18.93
N LEU A 56 13.45 -10.53 -18.30
CA LEU A 56 14.31 -9.44 -18.76
C LEU A 56 15.34 -9.12 -17.68
N ASN A 57 16.61 -9.01 -18.07
CA ASN A 57 17.71 -8.55 -17.24
C ASN A 57 18.36 -7.34 -17.88
N ILE A 58 18.11 -6.16 -17.33
CA ILE A 58 18.56 -4.88 -17.84
C ILE A 58 19.96 -4.60 -17.30
N LYS A 59 20.93 -4.53 -18.19
CA LYS A 59 22.36 -4.33 -17.93
C LYS A 59 22.93 -3.10 -18.65
N ALA A 60 22.05 -2.24 -19.18
CA ALA A 60 22.43 -0.99 -19.83
C ALA A 60 21.62 0.17 -19.25
N ASP A 61 22.22 1.33 -19.28
CA ASP A 61 21.56 2.58 -18.92
C ASP A 61 20.49 2.98 -19.96
N ASP A 62 19.56 3.85 -19.56
CA ASP A 62 18.59 4.50 -20.45
C ASP A 62 17.70 3.49 -21.21
N VAL A 63 17.25 2.43 -20.54
CA VAL A 63 16.35 1.43 -21.12
C VAL A 63 14.90 1.75 -20.76
N LEU A 64 14.01 1.63 -21.75
CA LEU A 64 12.57 1.73 -21.57
C LEU A 64 11.91 0.37 -21.87
N VAL A 65 11.13 -0.16 -20.92
CA VAL A 65 10.32 -1.38 -21.09
C VAL A 65 8.85 -1.01 -20.94
N LYS A 66 8.05 -1.24 -21.98
CA LYS A 66 6.63 -0.89 -21.93
C LYS A 66 5.68 -1.78 -22.74
N ASN A 67 4.41 -1.77 -22.31
CA ASN A 67 3.28 -2.41 -23.00
C ASN A 67 3.48 -3.92 -23.22
N LEU A 68 4.06 -4.61 -22.25
CA LEU A 68 4.34 -6.05 -22.30
C LEU A 68 3.54 -6.79 -21.23
N ASN A 69 3.09 -8.02 -21.55
CA ASN A 69 2.71 -9.00 -20.55
C ASN A 69 3.94 -9.87 -20.25
N ILE A 70 4.39 -9.85 -19.01
CA ILE A 70 5.61 -10.54 -18.56
C ILE A 70 5.22 -11.57 -17.51
N ASN A 71 5.46 -12.83 -17.79
CA ASN A 71 5.22 -13.94 -16.85
C ASN A 71 6.54 -14.50 -16.34
N GLY A 72 6.84 -14.32 -15.07
CA GLY A 72 8.08 -14.73 -14.44
C GLY A 72 8.32 -16.25 -14.39
N ASN A 73 7.27 -17.06 -14.47
CA ASN A 73 7.32 -18.52 -14.50
C ASN A 73 8.27 -19.11 -13.42
N ASN A 74 7.97 -18.80 -12.15
CA ASN A 74 8.78 -19.16 -10.98
C ASN A 74 10.14 -18.43 -10.87
N GLY A 75 10.41 -17.49 -11.74
CA GLY A 75 11.56 -16.60 -11.68
C GLY A 75 11.13 -15.15 -11.53
N SER A 76 12.05 -14.23 -11.76
CA SER A 76 11.77 -12.81 -11.74
C SER A 76 11.20 -12.32 -13.09
N GLY A 77 10.30 -11.33 -13.05
CA GLY A 77 9.83 -10.65 -14.26
C GLY A 77 10.95 -9.81 -14.88
N ILE A 78 11.30 -8.71 -14.23
CA ILE A 78 12.32 -7.77 -14.70
C ILE A 78 13.38 -7.59 -13.60
N VAL A 79 14.65 -7.68 -13.99
CA VAL A 79 15.80 -7.37 -13.14
C VAL A 79 16.51 -6.14 -13.73
N VAL A 80 16.69 -5.10 -12.96
CA VAL A 80 17.49 -3.89 -13.28
C VAL A 80 18.77 -3.97 -12.47
N ASN A 81 19.90 -4.14 -13.14
CA ASN A 81 21.13 -4.55 -12.46
C ASN A 81 22.31 -3.60 -12.74
N ASN A 82 22.72 -2.83 -11.72
CA ASN A 82 23.85 -1.90 -11.76
C ASN A 82 23.76 -0.85 -12.89
N VAL A 83 22.58 -0.32 -13.16
CA VAL A 83 22.32 0.62 -14.25
C VAL A 83 21.51 1.83 -13.77
N LYS A 84 21.38 2.83 -14.60
CA LYS A 84 20.64 4.07 -14.31
C LYS A 84 19.63 4.41 -15.40
N ASN A 85 18.68 5.29 -15.04
CA ASN A 85 17.69 5.87 -15.93
C ASN A 85 16.81 4.81 -16.62
N THR A 86 16.46 3.74 -15.93
CA THR A 86 15.55 2.72 -16.45
C THR A 86 14.09 3.15 -16.21
N VAL A 87 13.25 3.01 -17.22
CA VAL A 87 11.80 3.23 -17.13
C VAL A 87 11.07 1.94 -17.43
N ILE A 88 10.18 1.54 -16.53
CA ILE A 88 9.32 0.35 -16.66
C ILE A 88 7.88 0.84 -16.54
N GLU A 89 7.13 0.90 -17.65
CA GLU A 89 5.81 1.51 -17.68
C GLU A 89 4.77 0.68 -18.44
N ASN A 90 3.52 0.72 -17.96
CA ASN A 90 2.37 0.13 -18.64
C ASN A 90 2.53 -1.39 -18.92
N ASN A 91 3.18 -2.14 -18.03
CA ASN A 91 3.35 -3.58 -18.19
C ASN A 91 2.40 -4.34 -17.25
N ASN A 92 2.02 -5.55 -17.67
CA ASN A 92 1.37 -6.53 -16.81
C ASN A 92 2.41 -7.60 -16.45
N ILE A 93 2.86 -7.61 -15.20
CA ILE A 93 3.96 -8.45 -14.70
C ILE A 93 3.38 -9.47 -13.73
N ASN A 94 3.29 -10.71 -14.14
CA ASN A 94 2.60 -11.77 -13.43
C ASN A 94 3.49 -13.00 -13.24
N ASN A 95 3.16 -13.83 -12.28
CA ASN A 95 3.73 -15.17 -12.10
C ASN A 95 2.61 -16.23 -12.11
N LEU A 96 2.26 -16.69 -13.30
CA LEU A 96 1.14 -17.63 -13.50
C LEU A 96 1.33 -18.96 -12.76
N LEU A 97 2.58 -19.41 -12.55
CA LEU A 97 2.83 -20.62 -11.77
C LEU A 97 2.47 -20.41 -10.30
N ASN A 98 2.85 -19.27 -9.71
CA ASN A 98 2.46 -18.92 -8.36
C ASN A 98 0.94 -18.68 -8.26
N GLN A 99 0.33 -18.08 -9.26
CA GLN A 99 -1.13 -17.93 -9.31
C GLN A 99 -1.83 -19.28 -9.21
N SER A 100 -1.43 -20.24 -10.06
CA SER A 100 -1.99 -21.60 -10.02
C SER A 100 -1.77 -22.29 -8.67
N ASN A 101 -0.63 -22.04 -8.01
CA ASN A 101 -0.34 -22.57 -6.68
C ASN A 101 -1.23 -21.94 -5.60
N MET A 102 -1.55 -20.67 -5.74
CA MET A 102 -2.44 -19.95 -4.82
C MET A 102 -3.90 -20.37 -4.95
N ASP A 103 -4.38 -20.56 -6.15
CA ASP A 103 -5.74 -21.02 -6.42
C ASP A 103 -5.97 -22.45 -5.85
N ASN A 104 -4.89 -23.22 -5.66
CA ASN A 104 -4.87 -24.54 -5.06
C ASN A 104 -4.39 -24.56 -3.60
N TYR A 105 -4.64 -23.51 -2.84
CA TYR A 105 -4.15 -23.24 -1.47
C TYR A 105 -4.30 -24.37 -0.43
N ASN A 106 -5.12 -25.37 -0.67
CA ASN A 106 -5.29 -26.55 0.21
C ASN A 106 -4.09 -27.53 0.21
N SER A 107 -3.05 -27.27 -0.55
CA SER A 107 -1.95 -28.21 -0.78
C SER A 107 -0.61 -27.85 -0.14
N GLY A 108 -0.51 -26.82 0.70
CA GLY A 108 0.70 -26.45 1.44
C GLY A 108 1.88 -26.04 0.54
N ILE A 109 1.62 -25.45 -0.61
CA ILE A 109 2.63 -25.08 -1.59
C ILE A 109 3.30 -23.75 -1.22
N THR A 110 4.62 -23.76 -1.20
CA THR A 110 5.48 -22.60 -0.97
C THR A 110 5.52 -21.70 -2.20
N LEU A 111 5.27 -20.39 -2.04
CA LEU A 111 5.60 -19.42 -3.08
C LEU A 111 7.10 -19.40 -3.33
N LEU A 112 7.43 -19.43 -4.59
CA LEU A 112 8.80 -19.50 -5.03
C LEU A 112 9.43 -18.11 -5.12
N PRO A 113 10.74 -17.95 -4.88
CA PRO A 113 11.40 -16.68 -4.55
C PRO A 113 11.58 -15.72 -5.74
N GLY A 114 10.61 -15.65 -6.66
CA GLY A 114 10.63 -14.70 -7.78
C GLY A 114 10.27 -13.28 -7.36
N LYS A 115 10.80 -12.30 -8.05
CA LYS A 115 10.50 -10.88 -7.90
C LYS A 115 9.82 -10.34 -9.16
N GLY A 116 8.73 -9.58 -8.99
CA GLY A 116 8.09 -8.92 -10.14
C GLY A 116 9.09 -8.00 -10.84
N ILE A 117 9.58 -7.02 -10.10
CA ILE A 117 10.67 -6.12 -10.52
C ILE A 117 11.74 -6.11 -9.42
N ALA A 118 12.98 -6.46 -9.76
CA ALA A 118 14.14 -6.36 -8.88
C ALA A 118 15.03 -5.21 -9.31
N LEU A 119 15.25 -4.24 -8.41
CA LEU A 119 16.12 -3.10 -8.60
C LEU A 119 17.40 -3.31 -7.79
N LEU A 120 18.48 -3.72 -8.46
CA LEU A 120 19.75 -4.10 -7.84
C LEU A 120 20.81 -3.03 -8.15
N ASN A 121 21.24 -2.29 -7.15
CA ASN A 121 22.21 -1.19 -7.27
C ASN A 121 21.88 -0.20 -8.42
N SER A 122 20.59 -0.04 -8.72
CA SER A 122 20.11 0.82 -9.79
C SER A 122 19.96 2.26 -9.31
N LYS A 123 19.94 3.19 -10.26
CA LYS A 123 19.79 4.62 -9.96
C LYS A 123 18.83 5.30 -10.94
N ASN A 124 18.02 6.23 -10.45
CA ASN A 124 17.04 6.96 -11.26
C ASN A 124 16.11 6.02 -12.02
N THR A 125 15.54 5.03 -11.34
CA THR A 125 14.60 4.08 -11.96
C THR A 125 13.16 4.56 -11.73
N THR A 126 12.37 4.56 -12.80
CA THR A 126 10.92 4.82 -12.74
C THR A 126 10.15 3.55 -13.01
N VAL A 127 9.21 3.22 -12.12
CA VAL A 127 8.27 2.11 -12.26
C VAL A 127 6.86 2.70 -12.20
N GLU A 128 6.17 2.77 -13.34
CA GLU A 128 4.92 3.52 -13.45
C GLU A 128 3.83 2.75 -14.21
N ASN A 129 2.57 2.84 -13.75
CA ASN A 129 1.39 2.26 -14.40
C ASN A 129 1.51 0.75 -14.68
N ASN A 130 2.23 -0.02 -13.85
CA ASN A 130 2.33 -1.46 -14.02
C ASN A 130 1.31 -2.18 -13.13
N ASN A 131 0.86 -3.36 -13.57
CA ASN A 131 0.16 -4.33 -12.75
C ASN A 131 1.14 -5.45 -12.37
N ILE A 132 1.41 -5.65 -11.07
CA ILE A 132 2.47 -6.56 -10.57
C ILE A 132 1.86 -7.51 -9.53
N GLN A 133 1.85 -8.82 -9.83
CA GLN A 133 1.14 -9.76 -8.98
C GLN A 133 1.74 -11.17 -8.95
N TYR A 134 1.44 -11.89 -7.85
CA TYR A 134 1.80 -13.29 -7.60
C TYR A 134 3.31 -13.56 -7.48
N TYR A 135 4.06 -12.59 -6.96
CA TYR A 135 5.48 -12.75 -6.65
C TYR A 135 5.74 -12.86 -5.16
N TYR A 136 6.91 -13.35 -4.79
CA TYR A 136 7.38 -13.22 -3.41
C TYR A 136 7.59 -11.74 -3.06
N ASN A 137 8.24 -10.97 -3.94
CA ASN A 137 8.28 -9.51 -3.86
C ASN A 137 7.67 -8.93 -5.15
N GLY A 138 6.68 -8.05 -5.03
CA GLY A 138 6.18 -7.28 -6.17
C GLY A 138 7.29 -6.42 -6.75
N ILE A 139 7.81 -5.49 -5.94
CA ILE A 139 8.98 -4.65 -6.24
C ILE A 139 10.00 -4.82 -5.12
N TYR A 140 11.23 -5.15 -5.48
CA TYR A 140 12.35 -5.35 -4.55
C TYR A 140 13.48 -4.37 -4.83
N LEU A 141 13.88 -3.62 -3.80
CA LEU A 141 14.93 -2.60 -3.87
C LEU A 141 16.13 -3.05 -3.03
N ASN A 142 17.27 -3.28 -3.67
CA ASN A 142 18.54 -3.57 -3.00
C ASN A 142 19.63 -2.68 -3.59
N GLY A 143 20.17 -1.76 -2.81
CA GLY A 143 21.10 -0.74 -3.29
C GLY A 143 20.49 0.28 -4.26
N ALA A 144 19.18 0.24 -4.49
CA ALA A 144 18.49 1.13 -5.40
C ALA A 144 18.40 2.56 -4.85
N LYS A 145 18.67 3.55 -5.67
CA LYS A 145 18.66 4.97 -5.26
C LYS A 145 17.93 5.85 -6.27
N TYR A 146 17.22 6.86 -5.75
CA TYR A 146 16.43 7.80 -6.56
C TYR A 146 15.40 7.07 -7.41
N THR A 147 14.64 6.20 -6.77
CA THR A 147 13.60 5.39 -7.41
C THR A 147 12.25 6.09 -7.29
N SER A 148 11.47 6.08 -8.38
CA SER A 148 10.07 6.52 -8.40
C SER A 148 9.17 5.33 -8.69
N ILE A 149 8.26 4.99 -7.76
CA ILE A 149 7.26 3.93 -7.89
C ILE A 149 5.89 4.61 -7.85
N GLN A 150 5.21 4.70 -8.99
CA GLN A 150 3.99 5.48 -9.06
C GLN A 150 2.90 4.87 -9.94
N LYS A 151 1.64 5.07 -9.54
CA LYS A 151 0.44 4.63 -10.27
C LYS A 151 0.43 3.12 -10.59
N ASN A 152 1.12 2.29 -9.82
CA ASN A 152 1.11 0.85 -10.01
C ASN A 152 -0.02 0.20 -9.22
N THR A 153 -0.49 -0.94 -9.71
CA THR A 153 -1.28 -1.91 -8.95
C THR A 153 -0.35 -3.05 -8.55
N ILE A 154 -0.10 -3.19 -7.25
CA ILE A 154 0.83 -4.19 -6.68
C ILE A 154 0.00 -5.06 -5.74
N THR A 155 -0.34 -6.27 -6.20
CA THR A 155 -1.34 -7.08 -5.50
C THR A 155 -0.96 -8.56 -5.47
N LYS A 156 -1.46 -9.25 -4.43
CA LYS A 156 -1.30 -10.71 -4.29
C LYS A 156 0.16 -11.17 -4.30
N ASN A 157 1.05 -10.36 -3.72
CA ASN A 157 2.44 -10.73 -3.46
C ASN A 157 2.61 -11.05 -1.96
N ASN A 158 3.75 -11.62 -1.56
CA ASN A 158 4.07 -11.65 -0.12
C ASN A 158 4.44 -10.24 0.34
N PHE A 159 5.35 -9.60 -0.37
CA PHE A 159 5.73 -8.21 -0.13
C PHE A 159 5.33 -7.38 -1.34
N GLY A 160 4.51 -6.35 -1.14
CA GLY A 160 4.18 -5.43 -2.22
C GLY A 160 5.42 -4.68 -2.69
N VAL A 161 6.01 -3.88 -1.82
CA VAL A 161 7.29 -3.18 -2.02
C VAL A 161 8.22 -3.51 -0.86
N GLU A 162 9.40 -4.02 -1.12
CA GLU A 162 10.41 -4.35 -0.11
C GLU A 162 11.71 -3.59 -0.32
N PHE A 163 12.18 -2.96 0.76
CA PHE A 163 13.47 -2.31 0.85
C PHE A 163 14.47 -3.25 1.54
N ASP A 164 15.54 -3.56 0.84
CA ASP A 164 16.70 -4.25 1.37
C ASP A 164 17.90 -3.29 1.42
N LYS A 165 19.08 -3.78 1.62
CA LYS A 165 20.31 -3.01 1.87
C LYS A 165 20.45 -1.76 1.01
N ASP A 166 20.83 -0.63 1.63
CA ASP A 166 21.24 0.61 0.99
C ASP A 166 20.24 1.26 0.01
N ALA A 167 18.98 0.83 0.04
CA ALA A 167 17.95 1.46 -0.75
C ALA A 167 17.56 2.82 -0.15
N SER A 168 17.53 3.87 -0.98
CA SER A 168 17.32 5.24 -0.50
C SER A 168 16.75 6.19 -1.54
N ASN A 169 16.29 7.37 -1.09
CA ASN A 169 15.77 8.44 -1.94
C ASN A 169 14.65 7.91 -2.86
N THR A 170 13.66 7.24 -2.27
CA THR A 170 12.58 6.60 -3.01
C THR A 170 11.27 7.32 -2.80
N LEU A 171 10.55 7.57 -3.89
CA LEU A 171 9.17 8.05 -3.90
C LEU A 171 8.22 6.90 -4.23
N ILE A 172 7.24 6.63 -3.36
CA ILE A 172 6.12 5.71 -3.59
C ILE A 172 4.84 6.55 -3.60
N ASN A 173 4.25 6.75 -4.78
CA ASN A 173 3.16 7.71 -4.95
C ASN A 173 2.02 7.17 -5.82
N ASN A 174 0.77 7.41 -5.40
CA ASN A 174 -0.44 7.05 -6.14
C ASN A 174 -0.52 5.56 -6.55
N ASN A 175 -0.02 4.63 -5.72
CA ASN A 175 -0.13 3.20 -6.01
C ASN A 175 -1.32 2.57 -5.29
N ASN A 176 -1.86 1.50 -5.89
CA ASN A 176 -2.76 0.55 -5.24
C ASN A 176 -1.92 -0.65 -4.77
N ILE A 177 -1.65 -0.75 -3.47
CA ILE A 177 -0.86 -1.83 -2.84
C ILE A 177 -1.83 -2.68 -2.00
N ILE A 178 -2.36 -3.74 -2.61
CA ILE A 178 -3.57 -4.39 -2.10
C ILE A 178 -3.38 -5.90 -2.03
N GLU A 179 -3.96 -6.53 -0.99
CA GLU A 179 -4.01 -8.00 -0.87
C GLU A 179 -2.62 -8.68 -0.87
N ASN A 180 -1.59 -8.00 -0.37
CA ASN A 180 -0.29 -8.62 -0.16
C ASN A 180 -0.33 -9.28 1.23
N ILE A 181 -0.86 -10.49 1.30
CA ILE A 181 -1.24 -11.15 2.55
C ILE A 181 -0.23 -12.16 3.06
N GLY A 182 0.81 -12.41 2.28
CA GLY A 182 1.77 -13.47 2.60
C GLY A 182 1.17 -14.86 2.38
N PHE A 183 2.02 -15.79 1.99
CA PHE A 183 1.64 -17.18 1.81
C PHE A 183 2.38 -18.02 2.84
N ASN A 184 1.68 -19.01 3.38
CA ASN A 184 2.21 -19.93 4.37
C ASN A 184 3.42 -20.65 3.77
N THR A 185 4.64 -20.20 4.10
CA THR A 185 5.82 -20.96 3.77
C THR A 185 6.00 -21.98 4.88
N MET A 186 5.95 -23.28 4.56
CA MET A 186 6.16 -24.39 5.51
C MET A 186 7.49 -24.31 6.28
N VAL A 187 8.33 -23.34 6.00
CA VAL A 187 9.69 -23.22 6.56
C VAL A 187 9.76 -22.26 7.75
N MET A 188 8.74 -21.44 7.98
CA MET A 188 8.73 -20.54 9.13
C MET A 188 7.67 -20.95 10.15
N ILE A 189 8.12 -21.23 11.34
CA ILE A 189 7.31 -21.51 12.55
C ILE A 189 6.38 -20.31 12.90
N GLU A 190 6.57 -19.20 12.25
CA GLU A 190 5.94 -17.91 12.50
C GLU A 190 5.07 -17.55 11.29
N GLY A 191 3.85 -17.93 11.20
CA GLY A 191 2.74 -17.52 10.34
C GLY A 191 2.99 -16.83 8.96
N PRO A 192 1.96 -16.56 8.21
CA PRO A 192 2.08 -15.85 6.93
C PRO A 192 2.41 -14.38 7.18
N TYR A 193 3.57 -13.92 6.71
CA TYR A 193 3.96 -12.51 6.74
C TYR A 193 3.82 -11.90 5.35
N GLY A 194 2.84 -11.00 5.17
CA GLY A 194 2.67 -10.22 3.96
C GLY A 194 2.65 -8.74 4.29
N TYR A 195 3.44 -7.95 3.60
CA TYR A 195 3.52 -6.52 3.84
C TYR A 195 3.12 -5.75 2.58
N GLY A 196 2.31 -4.70 2.76
CA GLY A 196 2.11 -3.74 1.69
C GLY A 196 3.44 -3.08 1.32
N ILE A 197 4.07 -2.42 2.28
CA ILE A 197 5.42 -1.84 2.16
C ILE A 197 6.27 -2.31 3.34
N SER A 198 7.43 -2.88 3.05
CA SER A 198 8.40 -3.35 4.05
C SER A 198 9.73 -2.60 3.96
N MET A 199 10.08 -1.89 5.02
CA MET A 199 11.39 -1.22 5.18
C MET A 199 12.20 -1.98 6.25
N ARG A 200 12.49 -3.24 5.99
CA ARG A 200 13.09 -4.17 6.97
C ARG A 200 14.57 -3.93 7.19
N HIS A 201 15.30 -3.56 6.15
CA HIS A 201 16.76 -3.48 6.19
C HIS A 201 17.31 -2.12 5.76
N SER A 202 16.47 -1.27 5.20
CA SER A 202 16.83 0.05 4.71
C SER A 202 15.60 0.94 4.56
N GLY A 203 15.78 2.26 4.61
CA GLY A 203 14.69 3.23 4.48
C GLY A 203 15.21 4.66 4.69
N VAL A 204 16.14 5.13 3.86
CA VAL A 204 16.68 6.49 3.98
C VAL A 204 16.05 7.40 2.91
N ASN A 205 15.51 8.56 3.35
CA ASN A 205 14.84 9.53 2.47
C ASN A 205 13.75 8.86 1.61
N VAL A 206 12.78 8.22 2.27
CA VAL A 206 11.65 7.56 1.60
C VAL A 206 10.39 8.39 1.80
N THR A 207 9.70 8.70 0.72
CA THR A 207 8.40 9.36 0.74
C THR A 207 7.32 8.39 0.25
N VAL A 208 6.33 8.11 1.10
CA VAL A 208 5.15 7.31 0.79
C VAL A 208 3.95 8.23 0.81
N THR A 209 3.36 8.52 -0.34
CA THR A 209 2.30 9.53 -0.43
C THR A 209 1.19 9.14 -1.39
N ASN A 210 -0.05 9.50 -1.05
CA ASN A 210 -1.24 9.31 -1.88
C ASN A 210 -1.46 7.85 -2.34
N ASN A 211 -0.99 6.85 -1.58
CA ASN A 211 -1.20 5.46 -1.91
C ASN A 211 -2.45 4.92 -1.23
N ARG A 212 -3.08 3.95 -1.85
CA ARG A 212 -4.06 3.07 -1.23
C ARG A 212 -3.37 1.76 -0.84
N ILE A 213 -3.16 1.58 0.47
CA ILE A 213 -2.51 0.41 1.08
C ILE A 213 -3.59 -0.35 1.84
N ASN A 214 -4.20 -1.33 1.20
CA ASN A 214 -5.44 -1.91 1.69
C ASN A 214 -5.41 -3.43 1.67
N ASN A 215 -6.05 -4.05 2.66
CA ASN A 215 -6.22 -5.49 2.73
C ASN A 215 -4.89 -6.29 2.64
N ASN A 216 -3.81 -5.75 3.21
CA ASN A 216 -2.54 -6.47 3.34
C ASN A 216 -2.49 -7.21 4.68
N TYR A 217 -1.53 -8.10 4.89
CA TYR A 217 -1.32 -8.70 6.22
C TYR A 217 -0.89 -7.61 7.21
N MET A 218 0.14 -6.83 6.88
CA MET A 218 0.48 -5.54 7.48
C MET A 218 0.54 -4.46 6.40
N GLY A 219 0.05 -3.24 6.71
CA GLY A 219 0.06 -2.15 5.74
C GLY A 219 1.48 -1.67 5.43
N VAL A 220 2.13 -1.01 6.39
CA VAL A 220 3.50 -0.52 6.31
C VAL A 220 4.30 -0.99 7.51
N PHE A 221 5.46 -1.56 7.27
CA PHE A 221 6.38 -2.03 8.30
C PHE A 221 7.74 -1.35 8.18
N ILE A 222 8.22 -0.76 9.28
CA ILE A 222 9.48 -0.02 9.36
C ILE A 222 10.34 -0.65 10.46
N ASP A 223 11.42 -1.31 10.05
CA ASP A 223 12.35 -2.02 10.92
C ASP A 223 13.81 -1.79 10.47
N ALA A 224 14.12 -0.58 10.05
CA ALA A 224 15.43 -0.28 9.47
C ALA A 224 16.39 0.30 10.50
N LYS A 225 17.53 -0.34 10.68
CA LYS A 225 18.63 0.13 11.56
C LYS A 225 19.13 1.53 11.21
N ASN A 226 19.04 1.93 9.96
CA ASN A 226 19.52 3.22 9.46
C ASN A 226 18.39 4.00 8.79
N CYS A 227 17.21 3.97 9.39
CA CYS A 227 16.07 4.71 8.92
C CYS A 227 16.25 6.21 9.20
N SER A 228 16.04 7.04 8.19
CA SER A 228 16.11 8.50 8.32
C SER A 228 15.32 9.17 7.20
N GLY A 229 14.63 10.27 7.51
CA GLY A 229 13.94 11.07 6.51
C GLY A 229 12.75 10.34 5.85
N ILE A 230 12.03 9.49 6.60
CA ILE A 230 10.82 8.84 6.10
C ILE A 230 9.63 9.78 6.31
N VAL A 231 8.83 9.97 5.24
CA VAL A 231 7.60 10.75 5.25
C VAL A 231 6.47 9.88 4.71
N ILE A 232 5.43 9.67 5.52
CA ILE A 232 4.21 8.93 5.18
C ILE A 232 3.04 9.91 5.28
N THR A 233 2.48 10.34 4.14
CA THR A 233 1.45 11.38 4.11
C THR A 233 0.42 11.16 2.99
N GLY A 234 -0.84 11.52 3.26
CA GLY A 234 -1.90 11.43 2.25
C GLY A 234 -2.26 10.01 1.82
N ASN A 235 -1.92 8.96 2.61
CA ASN A 235 -2.23 7.59 2.26
C ASN A 235 -3.51 7.10 2.95
N GLU A 236 -4.24 6.22 2.27
CA GLU A 236 -5.20 5.31 2.89
C GLU A 236 -4.47 4.03 3.30
N ILE A 237 -4.46 3.70 4.59
CA ILE A 237 -3.87 2.47 5.15
C ILE A 237 -4.95 1.76 5.94
N SER A 238 -5.61 0.77 5.33
CA SER A 238 -6.82 0.20 5.90
C SER A 238 -6.96 -1.29 5.66
N ASN A 239 -7.86 -1.92 6.43
CA ASN A 239 -8.25 -3.32 6.30
C ASN A 239 -7.08 -4.33 6.37
N SER A 240 -5.95 -3.97 6.98
CA SER A 240 -4.86 -4.92 7.18
C SER A 240 -5.26 -5.99 8.18
N THR A 241 -4.79 -7.22 7.97
CA THR A 241 -5.14 -8.38 8.83
C THR A 241 -4.61 -8.22 10.25
N ILE A 242 -3.48 -7.52 10.40
CA ILE A 242 -2.86 -7.27 11.71
C ILE A 242 -2.80 -5.77 11.97
N GLU A 243 -1.92 -5.03 11.31
CA GLU A 243 -1.62 -3.64 11.63
C GLU A 243 -1.60 -2.74 10.40
N GLY A 244 -2.00 -1.47 10.58
CA GLY A 244 -1.89 -0.47 9.52
C GLY A 244 -0.44 -0.02 9.31
N LEU A 245 0.18 0.49 10.37
CA LEU A 245 1.56 0.96 10.37
C LEU A 245 2.30 0.44 11.61
N THR A 246 3.43 -0.18 11.40
CA THR A 246 4.31 -0.67 12.47
C THR A 246 5.68 -0.04 12.37
N VAL A 247 6.18 0.48 13.49
CA VAL A 247 7.55 0.98 13.64
C VAL A 247 8.24 0.14 14.73
N ASN A 248 9.24 -0.64 14.35
CA ASN A 248 9.97 -1.47 15.29
C ASN A 248 11.02 -0.64 16.05
N GLU A 249 11.01 -0.72 17.38
CA GLU A 249 11.90 0.05 18.26
C GLU A 249 13.21 -0.67 18.61
N ASN A 250 13.35 -1.96 18.27
CA ASN A 250 14.55 -2.75 18.64
C ASN A 250 15.84 -2.35 17.92
N TYR A 251 15.77 -1.39 17.03
CA TYR A 251 16.94 -0.97 16.26
C TYR A 251 17.37 0.44 16.62
N THR A 252 18.68 0.60 16.71
CA THR A 252 19.31 1.90 16.88
C THR A 252 19.18 2.66 15.57
N TYR A 253 18.29 3.64 15.52
CA TYR A 253 18.19 4.55 14.40
C TYR A 253 19.41 5.49 14.35
N ALA A 254 19.72 5.99 13.17
CA ALA A 254 20.77 7.00 13.03
C ALA A 254 20.44 8.23 13.90
N PRO A 255 21.43 8.84 14.58
CA PRO A 255 21.20 10.03 15.39
C PRO A 255 20.49 11.12 14.60
N GLY A 256 19.36 11.60 15.13
CA GLY A 256 18.54 12.60 14.46
C GLY A 256 17.63 12.07 13.34
N ALA A 257 17.48 10.75 13.21
CA ALA A 257 16.52 10.15 12.28
C ALA A 257 15.11 10.71 12.50
N VAL A 258 14.42 11.06 11.41
CA VAL A 258 13.07 11.63 11.43
C VAL A 258 12.11 10.72 10.68
N LEU A 259 11.01 10.39 11.33
CA LEU A 259 9.85 9.74 10.72
C LEU A 259 8.63 10.64 10.89
N ILE A 260 8.02 11.06 9.81
CA ILE A 260 6.82 11.90 9.78
C ILE A 260 5.64 11.06 9.29
N VAL A 261 4.56 11.03 10.05
CA VAL A 261 3.31 10.35 9.69
C VAL A 261 2.15 11.31 9.90
N GLU A 262 1.62 11.88 8.83
CA GLU A 262 0.55 12.87 8.92
C GLU A 262 -0.38 12.88 7.71
N ASN A 263 -1.59 13.39 7.90
CA ASN A 263 -2.61 13.53 6.87
C ASN A 263 -2.97 12.18 6.18
N ASN A 264 -2.80 11.05 6.87
CA ASN A 264 -3.22 9.74 6.39
C ASN A 264 -4.60 9.38 6.94
N ALA A 265 -5.25 8.44 6.27
CA ALA A 265 -6.39 7.70 6.79
C ALA A 265 -5.94 6.29 7.17
N ILE A 266 -5.83 6.02 8.47
CA ILE A 266 -5.34 4.74 9.01
C ILE A 266 -6.44 4.12 9.86
N TYR A 267 -7.19 3.17 9.32
CA TYR A 267 -8.39 2.66 9.98
C TYR A 267 -8.73 1.22 9.62
N ASN A 268 -9.59 0.60 10.42
CA ASN A 268 -10.13 -0.76 10.21
C ASN A 268 -9.06 -1.86 10.03
N ASN A 269 -7.89 -1.70 10.64
CA ASN A 269 -6.86 -2.74 10.66
C ASN A 269 -7.16 -3.71 11.83
N ALA A 270 -7.11 -5.04 11.61
CA ALA A 270 -7.97 -6.00 12.32
C ALA A 270 -7.53 -6.50 13.70
N LYS A 271 -6.29 -6.35 14.12
CA LYS A 271 -5.90 -6.81 15.46
C LYS A 271 -6.16 -5.76 16.55
N GLY A 272 -7.43 -5.53 16.81
CA GLY A 272 -7.84 -4.59 17.85
C GLY A 272 -7.73 -3.13 17.39
N PRO A 273 -7.80 -2.20 18.34
CA PRO A 273 -7.89 -0.78 18.05
C PRO A 273 -6.58 -0.13 17.56
N SER A 274 -5.52 -0.90 17.39
CA SER A 274 -4.20 -0.36 17.04
C SER A 274 -4.05 -0.15 15.55
N GLN A 275 -4.03 1.09 15.16
CA GLN A 275 -3.81 1.47 13.76
C GLN A 275 -2.33 1.72 13.48
N ILE A 276 -1.60 2.22 14.47
CA ILE A 276 -0.16 2.41 14.48
C ILE A 276 0.41 1.68 15.68
N ILE A 277 1.39 0.81 15.47
CA ILE A 277 2.13 0.13 16.52
C ILE A 277 3.54 0.65 16.56
N LEU A 278 3.96 1.00 17.75
CA LEU A 278 5.31 1.40 18.08
C LEU A 278 5.88 0.34 19.03
N GLY A 279 6.89 -0.42 18.59
CA GLY A 279 7.49 -1.45 19.39
C GLY A 279 7.79 -2.75 18.67
N GLU A 280 8.32 -3.72 19.38
CA GLU A 280 8.62 -5.05 18.84
C GLU A 280 7.38 -5.81 18.42
N VAL A 281 7.37 -6.29 17.19
CA VAL A 281 6.46 -7.34 16.74
C VAL A 281 7.06 -8.68 17.17
N SER A 282 6.67 -9.22 18.30
CA SER A 282 7.04 -10.59 18.65
C SER A 282 5.97 -11.56 18.16
N ALA A 283 6.42 -12.67 17.66
CA ALA A 283 5.62 -13.80 17.24
C ALA A 283 4.88 -14.52 18.41
N ASN A 284 5.00 -14.03 19.63
CA ASN A 284 4.32 -14.62 20.79
C ASN A 284 2.91 -14.02 20.93
N PRO A 285 1.84 -14.78 20.66
CA PRO A 285 0.46 -14.32 20.84
C PRO A 285 0.12 -13.98 22.31
N ASN A 286 0.96 -14.34 23.26
CA ASN A 286 0.86 -13.99 24.67
C ASN A 286 1.76 -12.81 25.05
N GLY A 287 2.31 -12.11 24.10
CA GLY A 287 3.09 -10.90 24.06
C GLY A 287 3.40 -10.20 25.38
N ILE A 288 4.31 -10.76 26.18
CA ILE A 288 5.01 -9.98 27.20
C ILE A 288 6.30 -9.51 26.55
N TYR A 289 6.32 -8.23 26.18
CA TYR A 289 7.55 -7.59 25.66
C TYR A 289 8.31 -6.99 26.83
N GLY A 290 9.60 -7.24 26.85
CA GLY A 290 10.48 -6.52 27.74
C GLY A 290 10.51 -5.03 27.40
N PRO A 291 10.82 -4.15 28.34
CA PRO A 291 10.94 -2.72 28.09
C PRO A 291 12.12 -2.49 27.14
N GLY A 292 11.83 -2.32 25.83
CA GLY A 292 12.76 -1.66 24.95
C GLY A 292 12.84 -0.20 25.39
N GLU A 293 14.01 0.27 25.76
CA GLU A 293 14.23 1.68 25.98
C GLU A 293 14.05 2.38 24.63
N TRP A 294 13.05 3.27 24.51
CA TRP A 294 12.95 4.19 23.38
C TRP A 294 14.26 4.94 23.28
N ASN A 295 15.03 4.57 22.31
CA ASN A 295 16.26 5.27 22.05
C ASN A 295 15.89 6.65 21.50
N ASP A 296 16.32 7.73 22.16
CA ASP A 296 16.07 9.13 21.78
C ASP A 296 16.59 9.50 20.39
N THR A 297 17.02 8.52 19.60
CA THR A 297 17.60 8.71 18.27
C THR A 297 16.55 8.89 17.16
N LEU A 298 15.34 8.32 17.29
CA LEU A 298 14.25 8.51 16.31
C LEU A 298 13.34 9.67 16.73
N LYS A 299 13.27 10.71 15.92
CA LYS A 299 12.26 11.76 16.04
C LYS A 299 11.00 11.36 15.29
N LEU A 300 10.08 10.74 15.98
CA LEU A 300 8.76 10.41 15.45
C LEU A 300 7.85 11.62 15.56
N GLN A 301 7.37 12.11 14.41
CA GLN A 301 6.41 13.20 14.31
C GLN A 301 5.09 12.61 13.80
N LEU A 302 4.17 12.33 14.72
CA LEU A 302 2.81 11.94 14.39
C LEU A 302 1.95 13.20 14.29
N GLY A 303 1.74 13.66 13.07
CA GLY A 303 0.83 14.75 12.76
C GLY A 303 -0.64 14.29 12.77
N PRO A 304 -1.54 15.17 12.33
CA PRO A 304 -2.96 14.85 12.26
C PRO A 304 -3.24 13.77 11.24
N ASN A 305 -3.94 12.71 11.69
CA ASN A 305 -4.38 11.59 10.86
C ASN A 305 -5.86 11.29 11.13
N TRP A 306 -6.56 10.69 10.16
CA TRP A 306 -7.88 10.10 10.34
C TRP A 306 -7.76 8.65 10.77
N TYR A 307 -8.36 8.29 11.90
CA TYR A 307 -8.31 6.93 12.46
C TYR A 307 -9.66 6.21 12.41
N GLY A 308 -10.53 6.60 11.51
CA GLY A 308 -11.86 5.99 11.38
C GLY A 308 -12.83 6.36 12.50
N THR A 309 -12.57 7.43 13.25
CA THR A 309 -13.39 7.87 14.38
C THR A 309 -13.29 9.36 14.64
N ASN A 310 -14.40 9.98 15.11
CA ASN A 310 -14.43 11.35 15.60
C ASN A 310 -14.07 11.47 17.09
N LYS A 311 -13.91 10.34 17.77
CA LYS A 311 -13.56 10.34 19.20
C LYS A 311 -12.07 10.15 19.35
N TYR A 312 -11.44 11.01 20.13
CA TYR A 312 -10.08 10.74 20.57
C TYR A 312 -10.09 9.47 21.41
N THR A 313 -9.55 8.42 20.87
CA THR A 313 -9.34 7.17 21.58
C THR A 313 -7.84 6.92 21.60
N THR A 314 -7.32 6.50 22.74
CA THR A 314 -5.94 5.97 22.86
C THR A 314 -5.72 4.75 21.96
N TRP A 315 -6.73 4.35 21.24
CA TRP A 315 -6.86 3.14 20.45
C TRP A 315 -6.23 3.21 19.07
N GLY A 316 -5.85 4.40 18.60
CA GLY A 316 -5.06 4.54 17.36
C GLY A 316 -3.58 4.24 17.55
N LEU A 317 -3.13 4.26 18.81
CA LEU A 317 -1.74 4.01 19.20
C LEU A 317 -1.72 2.91 20.26
N ASN A 318 -1.25 1.73 19.88
CA ASN A 318 -0.94 0.70 20.86
C ASN A 318 0.53 0.78 21.20
N GLN A 319 0.82 1.13 22.44
CA GLN A 319 2.13 0.97 23.03
C GLN A 319 2.13 -0.41 23.68
N THR A 320 2.80 -1.36 23.09
CA THR A 320 3.01 -2.67 23.69
C THR A 320 4.29 -2.66 24.51
N GLY A 321 4.18 -2.38 25.79
CA GLY A 321 5.26 -2.50 26.76
C GLY A 321 4.81 -2.00 28.13
N PRO A 322 5.20 -2.68 29.22
CA PRO A 322 4.85 -2.20 30.56
C PRO A 322 5.69 -0.97 30.91
N GLY A 323 5.08 0.20 30.87
CA GLY A 323 5.51 1.31 31.69
C GLY A 323 6.14 2.53 31.04
N THR A 324 6.33 2.59 29.74
CA THR A 324 6.79 3.82 29.11
C THR A 324 5.77 4.35 28.09
N ILE A 325 4.85 5.14 28.59
CA ILE A 325 4.14 6.11 27.75
C ILE A 325 5.24 6.97 27.14
N CYS A 326 5.41 6.93 25.80
CA CYS A 326 6.23 7.95 25.16
C CYS A 326 5.52 9.30 25.39
N PRO A 327 5.94 10.13 26.34
CA PRO A 327 5.18 11.30 26.80
C PRO A 327 5.17 12.43 25.77
N ARG A 328 5.75 12.22 24.58
CA ARG A 328 5.95 13.24 23.55
C ARG A 328 5.18 12.99 22.25
N ILE A 329 4.39 11.92 22.16
CA ILE A 329 3.61 11.63 20.94
C ILE A 329 2.21 12.24 21.11
N HIS A 330 2.05 13.45 20.63
CA HIS A 330 0.73 14.05 20.46
C HIS A 330 0.21 13.70 19.07
N THR A 331 -0.74 12.79 19.00
CA THR A 331 -1.50 12.57 17.76
C THR A 331 -2.67 13.55 17.74
N THR A 332 -2.80 14.28 16.65
CA THR A 332 -3.97 15.09 16.39
C THR A 332 -4.94 14.28 15.53
N LEU A 333 -6.17 14.15 16.00
CA LEU A 333 -7.26 13.53 15.26
C LEU A 333 -7.78 14.50 14.20
N ILE A 334 -8.11 13.99 13.00
CA ILE A 334 -8.88 14.72 12.00
C ILE A 334 -10.35 14.30 12.13
N PRO A 335 -11.22 15.07 12.78
CA PRO A 335 -12.64 14.77 12.87
C PRO A 335 -13.38 15.21 11.62
N TYR A 336 -14.59 14.70 11.40
CA TYR A 336 -15.52 15.29 10.46
C TYR A 336 -16.81 15.80 11.11
N ASN A 337 -17.50 16.68 10.42
CA ASN A 337 -18.80 17.20 10.79
C ASN A 337 -19.77 17.11 9.61
N ILE A 338 -21.05 17.01 9.92
CA ILE A 338 -22.16 17.02 8.96
C ILE A 338 -22.87 18.36 9.07
N THR A 339 -23.15 18.99 7.94
CA THR A 339 -23.95 20.22 7.84
C THR A 339 -25.04 20.05 6.79
N CYS A 340 -26.25 20.51 7.10
CA CYS A 340 -27.33 20.55 6.14
C CYS A 340 -27.11 21.66 5.11
N ILE A 341 -27.20 21.31 3.82
CA ILE A 341 -27.14 22.27 2.71
C ILE A 341 -28.56 22.72 2.34
N SER A 342 -29.48 21.78 2.31
CA SER A 342 -30.91 21.97 2.11
C SER A 342 -31.64 20.75 2.69
N PRO A 343 -32.95 20.82 2.94
CA PRO A 343 -33.68 19.68 3.49
C PRO A 343 -33.40 18.38 2.73
N GLY A 344 -32.94 17.35 3.48
CA GLY A 344 -32.55 16.06 2.96
C GLY A 344 -31.16 15.96 2.33
N LYS A 345 -30.47 17.07 2.13
CA LYS A 345 -29.13 17.11 1.53
C LYS A 345 -28.09 17.68 2.47
N TYR A 346 -26.96 16.98 2.59
CA TYR A 346 -25.92 17.23 3.58
C TYR A 346 -24.54 17.32 2.95
N GLU A 347 -23.63 18.05 3.63
CA GLU A 347 -22.18 18.04 3.37
C GLU A 347 -21.46 17.43 4.56
N VAL A 348 -20.55 16.51 4.33
CA VAL A 348 -19.54 16.10 5.29
C VAL A 348 -18.24 16.84 5.01
N THR A 349 -17.62 17.37 6.07
CA THR A 349 -16.33 18.05 5.99
C THR A 349 -15.39 17.52 7.06
N PHE A 350 -14.21 17.10 6.66
CA PHE A 350 -13.11 16.70 7.54
C PHE A 350 -12.25 17.91 7.88
N TYR A 351 -11.88 18.05 9.15
CA TYR A 351 -11.19 19.23 9.67
C TYR A 351 -9.82 18.90 10.25
N ASN A 352 -8.83 19.70 9.88
CA ASN A 352 -7.50 19.70 10.50
C ASN A 352 -7.25 21.10 11.09
N ASN A 353 -7.18 21.19 12.42
CA ASN A 353 -6.98 22.46 13.15
C ASN A 353 -7.91 23.61 12.68
N GLY A 354 -9.20 23.30 12.51
CA GLY A 354 -10.21 24.29 12.09
C GLY A 354 -10.23 24.60 10.59
N SER A 355 -9.33 24.04 9.79
CA SER A 355 -9.33 24.16 8.34
C SER A 355 -9.76 22.84 7.68
N ILE A 356 -10.19 22.89 6.43
CA ILE A 356 -10.53 21.67 5.67
C ILE A 356 -9.28 20.79 5.53
N ALA A 357 -9.41 19.51 5.84
CA ALA A 357 -8.33 18.54 5.75
C ALA A 357 -8.07 18.08 4.28
N SER A 358 -7.77 19.04 3.42
CA SER A 358 -7.62 18.83 1.97
C SER A 358 -6.44 17.92 1.56
N LYS A 359 -5.55 17.61 2.50
CA LYS A 359 -4.42 16.69 2.28
C LYS A 359 -4.74 15.22 2.63
N LEU A 360 -5.95 14.95 3.15
CA LEU A 360 -6.39 13.56 3.32
C LEU A 360 -6.55 12.88 1.96
N PRO A 361 -6.31 11.57 1.88
CA PRO A 361 -6.67 10.78 0.71
C PRO A 361 -8.19 10.82 0.49
N ASP A 362 -8.62 10.38 -0.68
CA ASP A 362 -10.02 10.11 -0.92
C ASP A 362 -10.51 9.04 0.06
N LEU A 363 -11.61 9.34 0.78
CA LEU A 363 -12.13 8.50 1.85
C LEU A 363 -13.54 8.04 1.54
N THR A 364 -13.75 6.73 1.54
CA THR A 364 -15.10 6.16 1.55
C THR A 364 -15.64 6.17 2.97
N THR A 365 -16.78 6.79 3.16
CA THR A 365 -17.56 6.82 4.41
C THR A 365 -18.99 6.44 4.13
N TYR A 366 -19.70 5.96 5.14
CA TYR A 366 -21.09 5.54 5.02
C TYR A 366 -21.94 6.38 5.96
N PHE A 367 -23.07 6.85 5.47
CA PHE A 367 -24.08 7.52 6.27
C PHE A 367 -25.38 6.74 6.21
N VAL A 368 -25.98 6.50 7.37
CA VAL A 368 -27.19 5.72 7.51
C VAL A 368 -28.26 6.58 8.17
N LEU A 369 -29.33 6.81 7.45
CA LEU A 369 -30.53 7.45 8.01
C LEU A 369 -31.35 6.36 8.71
N ASN A 370 -31.81 6.65 9.95
CA ASN A 370 -32.73 5.84 10.72
C ASN A 370 -32.34 4.34 10.83
N TYR A 371 -31.10 4.09 11.24
CA TYR A 371 -30.51 2.75 11.34
C TYR A 371 -31.40 1.76 12.13
N ASN A 372 -31.52 0.54 11.64
CA ASN A 372 -32.37 -0.52 12.20
C ASN A 372 -33.89 -0.21 12.25
N THR A 373 -34.38 0.61 11.36
CA THR A 373 -35.81 0.87 11.19
C THR A 373 -36.28 0.47 9.79
N ASP A 374 -37.59 0.47 9.56
CA ASP A 374 -38.21 0.25 8.24
C ASP A 374 -37.95 1.39 7.26
N LYS A 375 -37.41 2.50 7.75
CA LYS A 375 -36.99 3.68 6.98
C LYS A 375 -35.46 3.81 6.86
N GLU A 376 -34.73 2.75 7.10
CA GLU A 376 -33.28 2.76 6.95
C GLU A 376 -32.88 3.04 5.50
N GLU A 377 -31.96 3.97 5.32
CA GLU A 377 -31.30 4.23 4.03
C GLU A 377 -29.80 4.38 4.25
N VAL A 378 -29.01 3.65 3.46
CA VAL A 378 -27.54 3.67 3.51
C VAL A 378 -27.01 4.39 2.27
N VAL A 379 -26.15 5.39 2.47
CA VAL A 379 -25.47 6.10 1.40
C VAL A 379 -23.95 5.94 1.57
N GLU A 380 -23.30 5.40 0.54
CA GLU A 380 -21.85 5.38 0.43
C GLU A 380 -21.36 6.69 -0.19
N VAL A 381 -20.37 7.30 0.42
CA VAL A 381 -19.88 8.63 0.04
C VAL A 381 -18.36 8.62 -0.03
N VAL A 382 -17.83 9.15 -1.13
CA VAL A 382 -16.38 9.34 -1.27
C VAL A 382 -16.06 10.82 -1.04
N ALA A 383 -15.35 11.11 0.04
CA ALA A 383 -14.87 12.45 0.32
C ALA A 383 -13.57 12.73 -0.45
N HIS A 384 -13.60 13.78 -1.27
CA HIS A 384 -12.44 14.28 -2.01
C HIS A 384 -11.91 15.54 -1.34
N GLN A 385 -10.59 15.61 -1.12
CA GLN A 385 -9.97 16.77 -0.47
C GLN A 385 -10.67 17.18 0.86
N GLY A 386 -11.10 16.18 1.61
CA GLY A 386 -11.76 16.35 2.89
C GLY A 386 -13.22 16.79 2.85
N LYS A 387 -13.91 16.70 1.71
CA LYS A 387 -15.33 17.04 1.56
C LYS A 387 -16.11 16.07 0.69
N ALA A 388 -17.40 15.89 1.00
CA ALA A 388 -18.35 15.25 0.12
C ALA A 388 -19.78 15.74 0.41
N THR A 389 -20.69 15.54 -0.57
CA THR A 389 -22.12 15.78 -0.37
C THR A 389 -22.89 14.48 -0.54
N PHE A 390 -23.99 14.33 0.19
CA PHE A 390 -24.88 13.20 0.10
C PHE A 390 -26.33 13.63 0.39
N GLU A 391 -27.30 12.82 -0.03
CA GLU A 391 -28.69 13.06 0.25
C GLU A 391 -29.44 11.76 0.51
N PHE A 392 -30.53 11.83 1.26
CA PHE A 392 -31.45 10.74 1.52
C PHE A 392 -32.81 11.00 0.88
N SER A 393 -33.47 9.92 0.49
CA SER A 393 -34.81 9.98 -0.08
C SER A 393 -35.83 10.50 0.91
N ALA A 394 -36.64 11.46 0.52
CA ALA A 394 -37.68 12.07 1.37
C ALA A 394 -38.61 11.05 2.04
N LYS A 395 -38.93 9.96 1.34
CA LYS A 395 -39.78 8.86 1.84
C LYS A 395 -39.22 8.11 3.06
N ASN A 396 -37.90 8.17 3.29
CA ASN A 396 -37.19 7.47 4.36
C ASN A 396 -37.05 8.30 5.64
N TYR A 397 -37.58 9.53 5.62
CA TYR A 397 -37.71 10.33 6.85
C TYR A 397 -38.98 10.00 7.61
N ASN A 398 -38.88 10.01 8.91
CA ASN A 398 -40.03 10.07 9.81
C ASN A 398 -40.52 11.53 9.90
N GLU A 399 -41.74 11.73 10.38
CA GLU A 399 -42.24 13.08 10.67
C GLU A 399 -41.37 13.81 11.72
N THR A 400 -40.82 13.04 12.66
CA THR A 400 -39.93 13.51 13.72
C THR A 400 -38.86 12.46 14.05
N ASN A 401 -37.85 12.82 14.80
CA ASN A 401 -36.83 11.92 15.35
C ASN A 401 -36.01 11.15 14.30
N ASN A 402 -35.52 11.85 13.28
CA ASN A 402 -34.59 11.28 12.32
C ASN A 402 -33.15 11.41 12.81
N ILE A 403 -32.37 10.34 12.60
CA ILE A 403 -30.96 10.29 13.03
C ILE A 403 -30.13 9.84 11.83
N ILE A 404 -29.04 10.57 11.56
CA ILE A 404 -27.99 10.15 10.63
C ILE A 404 -26.81 9.66 11.45
N GLU A 405 -26.42 8.42 11.21
CA GLU A 405 -25.23 7.81 11.79
C GLU A 405 -24.13 7.65 10.73
N GLY A 406 -22.91 8.01 11.09
CA GLY A 406 -21.73 7.89 10.21
C GLY A 406 -20.86 6.72 10.61
N PHE A 407 -20.33 6.00 9.58
CA PHE A 407 -19.48 4.82 9.73
C PHE A 407 -18.28 4.91 8.76
N SER A 408 -17.10 4.47 9.21
CA SER A 408 -15.94 4.31 8.31
C SER A 408 -16.02 3.03 7.47
N VAL A 409 -16.74 2.03 7.95
CA VAL A 409 -17.02 0.77 7.26
C VAL A 409 -18.46 0.37 7.56
N PHE A 410 -19.21 0.03 6.53
CA PHE A 410 -20.57 -0.45 6.69
C PHE A 410 -20.69 -1.93 6.27
N ASP A 411 -21.04 -2.82 7.23
CA ASP A 411 -21.38 -4.23 7.02
C ASP A 411 -22.70 -4.53 7.74
N PRO A 412 -23.80 -4.78 7.05
CA PRO A 412 -25.12 -4.96 7.66
C PRO A 412 -25.18 -6.15 8.64
N ASN A 413 -24.23 -7.07 8.61
CA ASN A 413 -24.21 -8.30 9.41
C ASN A 413 -23.36 -8.21 10.68
N ARG A 414 -22.72 -7.08 10.97
CA ARG A 414 -21.84 -6.92 12.13
C ARG A 414 -22.23 -5.69 12.94
N PRO A 415 -22.34 -5.79 14.28
CA PRO A 415 -22.55 -4.62 15.14
C PRO A 415 -21.36 -3.67 15.01
N LYS A 416 -21.62 -2.39 14.77
CA LYS A 416 -20.63 -1.39 14.38
C LYS A 416 -20.46 -0.32 15.42
N SER A 417 -19.28 0.23 15.47
CA SER A 417 -19.06 1.48 16.17
C SER A 417 -19.51 2.64 15.27
N VAL A 418 -20.59 3.28 15.67
CA VAL A 418 -21.01 4.57 15.12
C VAL A 418 -19.92 5.60 15.41
N ILE A 419 -19.44 6.24 14.36
CA ILE A 419 -18.38 7.26 14.48
C ILE A 419 -18.98 8.59 14.89
N TYR A 420 -20.14 8.94 14.32
CA TYR A 420 -20.78 10.22 14.46
C TYR A 420 -22.30 10.04 14.40
N THR A 421 -23.03 10.78 15.24
CA THR A 421 -24.47 10.81 15.26
C THR A 421 -24.94 12.24 15.04
N TYR A 422 -25.83 12.44 14.08
CA TYR A 422 -26.46 13.71 13.77
C TYR A 422 -27.97 13.59 13.93
N ASN A 423 -28.52 14.32 14.90
CA ASN A 423 -29.96 14.42 15.07
C ASN A 423 -30.49 15.44 14.05
N VAL A 424 -31.32 14.99 13.13
CA VAL A 424 -31.88 15.83 12.05
C VAL A 424 -32.96 16.73 12.62
N PRO A 425 -32.80 18.05 12.58
CA PRO A 425 -33.87 18.99 12.97
C PRO A 425 -35.08 18.89 12.03
N GLU A 426 -36.28 19.15 12.53
CA GLU A 426 -37.51 19.14 11.71
C GLU A 426 -37.43 20.06 10.50
N SER A 427 -36.73 21.19 10.59
CA SER A 427 -36.51 22.13 9.48
C SER A 427 -35.69 21.57 8.33
N GLU A 428 -34.95 20.45 8.54
CA GLU A 428 -34.11 19.78 7.55
C GLU A 428 -34.76 18.54 6.95
N ILE A 429 -35.99 18.21 7.37
CA ILE A 429 -36.76 17.12 6.79
C ILE A 429 -37.36 17.58 5.45
N PRO A 430 -37.14 16.85 4.36
CA PRO A 430 -37.76 17.14 3.07
C PRO A 430 -39.30 17.06 3.17
N LYS A 431 -39.98 18.05 2.59
CA LYS A 431 -41.45 18.11 2.55
C LYS A 431 -42.00 17.41 1.33
#